data_041366e22efd55e21820918e00efd692
#
_entry.id   041366e22efd55e21820918e00efd692
#
_cell.length_a   1.000
_cell.length_b   1.000
_cell.length_c   1.000
_cell.angle_alpha   90.00
_cell.angle_beta   90.00
_cell.angle_gamma   90.00
#
_symmetry.space_group_name_H-M   'P 1'
#
loop_
_entity.id
_entity.type
_entity.pdbx_description
1 polymer ?
#
loop_
_entity_poly.entity_id
_entity_poly.type
_entity_poly.pdbx_seq_one_letter_code
_entity_poly.pdbx_strand_id
1 'polypeptide(L)'
;MMELPNASTVAVSCRSRCNTSRIAVLRPMPGSLENSPTAFSSSTEGYCWFIDNICCSIDKTLQRYRLLFLIPTKIATFASVMMILVTILCYFAVLLLIARITGRKGGSNAAFFKGENQSPWYIVSFGMIGASISGVTFVSVPGMVRGMDMTYMQTVLGFFFGYMAVAHILLPLYYKLNLTSIYGYLGTRIGVRAYRTGSFFFLLSRMLGTAAKLYLVCLILHTYVFQEMHVPFWLIAVGSVALVWIYTHKSGIKTIVWTDTLQTFCLIAALIFIIYFTIQRLDLNFSGIVQTIQNSEHSRIFVFDDWVSRQNFFKQFFSGIFIVIVMTGLDQDMMQKNLSCRNLREAQKNMYCYGFSFIPLNFLFLCLGILLIALAGQMQLELPAMNDDILPMFAAQGYLCLLYTSDA
;
A
#
# COMPACT_ATOMS: atom_id res chain seq x y z
N MET A 1 14.04 35.29 -19.44
CA MET A 1 14.57 34.55 -18.29
C MET A 1 15.61 33.60 -18.84
N MET A 2 16.90 33.80 -18.57
CA MET A 2 17.99 32.96 -19.04
C MET A 2 18.05 31.72 -18.13
N GLU A 3 17.86 30.54 -18.72
CA GLU A 3 18.10 29.27 -18.06
C GLU A 3 19.59 29.11 -17.76
N LEU A 4 19.94 28.96 -16.50
CA LEU A 4 21.28 28.57 -16.06
C LEU A 4 21.51 27.10 -16.37
N PRO A 5 22.60 26.71 -17.05
CA PRO A 5 22.87 25.32 -17.39
C PRO A 5 23.13 24.49 -16.13
N ASN A 6 22.56 23.30 -16.10
CA ASN A 6 22.59 22.32 -15.01
C ASN A 6 24.05 22.01 -14.59
N ALA A 7 24.35 22.10 -13.31
CA ALA A 7 25.70 21.93 -12.75
C ALA A 7 26.39 20.60 -13.10
N SER A 8 25.62 19.55 -13.48
CA SER A 8 26.13 18.29 -13.97
C SER A 8 26.76 18.37 -15.37
N THR A 9 26.27 19.25 -16.24
CA THR A 9 26.79 19.43 -17.59
C THR A 9 28.12 20.19 -17.59
N VAL A 10 28.31 21.11 -16.64
CA VAL A 10 29.57 21.84 -16.46
C VAL A 10 30.67 20.95 -15.89
N ALA A 11 30.35 20.05 -14.96
CA ALA A 11 31.31 19.11 -14.36
C ALA A 11 31.81 18.07 -15.35
N VAL A 12 30.95 17.58 -16.26
CA VAL A 12 31.32 16.63 -17.32
C VAL A 12 32.22 17.31 -18.40
N SER A 13 31.95 18.58 -18.72
CA SER A 13 32.77 19.34 -19.66
C SER A 13 34.19 19.64 -19.15
N CYS A 14 34.36 19.91 -17.85
CA CYS A 14 35.67 20.09 -17.23
C CYS A 14 36.46 18.78 -17.15
N ARG A 15 35.80 17.64 -16.85
CA ARG A 15 36.47 16.33 -16.76
C ARG A 15 36.97 15.80 -18.08
N SER A 16 36.30 16.10 -19.21
CA SER A 16 36.74 15.70 -20.55
C SER A 16 37.93 16.50 -21.04
N ARG A 17 38.06 17.77 -20.65
CA ARG A 17 39.23 18.61 -21.04
C ARG A 17 40.51 18.29 -20.25
N CYS A 18 40.41 17.93 -18.96
CA CYS A 18 41.54 17.49 -18.17
C CYS A 18 42.13 16.14 -18.63
N ASN A 19 41.30 15.23 -19.20
CA ASN A 19 41.78 13.93 -19.64
C ASN A 19 42.46 13.98 -21.04
N THR A 20 42.12 14.96 -21.86
CA THR A 20 42.76 15.15 -23.18
C THR A 20 44.12 15.80 -23.10
N SER A 21 44.42 16.63 -22.10
CA SER A 21 45.76 17.25 -21.92
C SER A 21 46.80 16.31 -21.32
N ARG A 22 46.45 15.18 -20.70
CA ARG A 22 47.37 14.17 -20.16
C ARG A 22 47.82 13.13 -21.17
N ILE A 23 47.18 13.01 -22.34
CA ILE A 23 47.52 12.02 -23.36
C ILE A 23 48.53 12.57 -24.41
N ALA A 24 48.77 13.90 -24.43
CA ALA A 24 49.63 14.55 -25.41
C ALA A 24 51.14 14.62 -25.02
N VAL A 25 51.56 14.06 -23.85
CA VAL A 25 52.95 14.22 -23.35
C VAL A 25 53.81 12.95 -23.51
N LEU A 26 53.33 11.90 -24.14
CA LEU A 26 54.12 10.66 -24.32
C LEU A 26 54.12 10.17 -25.78
N ARG A 27 54.92 10.82 -26.65
CA ARG A 27 55.66 10.17 -27.75
C ARG A 27 56.74 11.11 -28.35
N PRO A 28 58.02 10.80 -28.27
CA PRO A 28 59.03 11.42 -29.12
C PRO A 28 59.17 10.61 -30.40
N MET A 29 59.12 11.28 -31.54
CA MET A 29 59.67 10.77 -32.82
C MET A 29 60.72 11.71 -33.32
N PRO A 30 61.83 11.19 -33.91
CA PRO A 30 62.95 12.00 -34.30
C PRO A 30 62.88 12.45 -35.78
N GLY A 31 63.41 13.63 -36.03
CA GLY A 31 63.98 13.97 -37.36
C GLY A 31 63.27 15.08 -38.11
N SER A 32 63.97 16.17 -38.21
CA SER A 32 64.28 17.15 -39.30
C SER A 32 63.97 18.60 -38.96
N LEU A 33 64.98 19.34 -38.69
CA LEU A 33 65.46 20.64 -39.24
C LEU A 33 64.41 21.76 -39.53
N GLU A 34 64.73 22.85 -38.89
CA GLU A 34 64.79 24.25 -39.40
C GLU A 34 63.77 25.26 -38.82
N ASN A 35 64.44 26.23 -38.21
CA ASN A 35 64.24 27.69 -38.18
C ASN A 35 63.17 28.36 -37.30
N SER A 36 63.77 28.86 -36.24
CA SER A 36 63.73 30.21 -35.67
C SER A 36 62.47 30.78 -35.04
N PRO A 37 62.60 31.75 -34.14
CA PRO A 37 61.88 31.80 -32.90
C PRO A 37 60.89 32.96 -32.85
N THR A 38 59.80 32.80 -32.18
CA THR A 38 59.10 33.94 -31.59
C THR A 38 58.54 33.54 -30.23
N ALA A 39 59.05 34.25 -29.26
CA ALA A 39 58.61 34.28 -27.89
C ALA A 39 57.15 34.69 -27.77
N PHE A 40 56.25 33.71 -27.55
CA PHE A 40 54.89 33.96 -27.09
C PHE A 40 54.25 32.70 -26.51
N SER A 41 54.72 32.24 -25.36
CA SER A 41 54.10 31.06 -24.72
C SER A 41 54.15 31.00 -23.19
N SER A 42 54.56 32.06 -22.51
CA SER A 42 54.69 31.95 -21.04
C SER A 42 53.46 32.50 -20.25
N SER A 43 52.50 33.13 -20.94
CA SER A 43 51.33 33.73 -20.24
C SER A 43 50.08 32.83 -20.25
N THR A 44 49.97 31.90 -21.18
CA THR A 44 48.78 31.01 -21.26
C THR A 44 48.82 29.82 -20.30
N GLU A 45 50.03 29.27 -20.03
CA GLU A 45 50.15 28.17 -19.05
C GLU A 45 49.88 28.62 -17.61
N GLY A 46 50.23 29.84 -17.24
CA GLY A 46 49.96 30.42 -15.93
C GLY A 46 48.43 30.59 -15.68
N TYR A 47 47.69 30.97 -16.70
CA TYR A 47 46.24 31.13 -16.60
C TYR A 47 45.50 29.78 -16.52
N CYS A 48 45.95 28.78 -17.26
CA CYS A 48 45.38 27.43 -17.15
C CYS A 48 45.62 26.81 -15.77
N TRP A 49 46.86 26.92 -15.24
CA TRP A 49 47.17 26.42 -13.88
C TRP A 49 46.38 27.14 -12.77
N PHE A 50 46.14 28.45 -12.91
CA PHE A 50 45.36 29.23 -11.96
C PHE A 50 43.86 28.87 -11.99
N ILE A 51 43.30 28.69 -13.22
CA ILE A 51 41.93 28.28 -13.44
C ILE A 51 41.70 26.86 -12.96
N ASP A 52 42.61 25.92 -13.21
CA ASP A 52 42.51 24.54 -12.75
C ASP A 52 42.59 24.44 -11.22
N ASN A 53 43.41 25.25 -10.55
CA ASN A 53 43.46 25.29 -9.11
C ASN A 53 42.21 25.93 -8.48
N ILE A 54 41.62 26.94 -9.11
CA ILE A 54 40.35 27.52 -8.69
C ILE A 54 39.20 26.53 -8.90
N CYS A 55 39.11 25.85 -10.05
CA CYS A 55 38.12 24.82 -10.31
C CYS A 55 38.25 23.65 -9.32
N CYS A 56 39.45 23.17 -9.06
CA CYS A 56 39.71 22.10 -8.10
C CYS A 56 39.39 22.52 -6.63
N SER A 57 39.62 23.80 -6.29
CA SER A 57 39.27 24.35 -4.97
C SER A 57 37.75 24.52 -4.82
N ILE A 58 37.06 24.95 -5.88
CA ILE A 58 35.59 25.09 -5.91
C ILE A 58 34.95 23.69 -5.84
N ASP A 59 35.49 22.69 -6.55
CA ASP A 59 34.94 21.31 -6.51
C ASP A 59 35.13 20.67 -5.13
N LYS A 60 36.29 20.88 -4.48
CA LYS A 60 36.51 20.45 -3.09
C LYS A 60 35.61 21.17 -2.10
N THR A 61 35.32 22.44 -2.33
CA THR A 61 34.40 23.21 -1.50
C THR A 61 32.96 22.77 -1.71
N LEU A 62 32.55 22.55 -2.96
CA LEU A 62 31.22 22.01 -3.31
C LEU A 62 31.05 20.57 -2.78
N GLN A 63 32.07 19.72 -2.82
CA GLN A 63 32.03 18.40 -2.18
C GLN A 63 31.87 18.49 -0.64
N ARG A 64 32.55 19.45 0.03
CA ARG A 64 32.35 19.70 1.45
C ARG A 64 30.92 20.19 1.75
N TYR A 65 30.38 21.10 0.95
CA TYR A 65 28.99 21.55 1.13
C TYR A 65 28.00 20.43 0.80
N ARG A 66 28.22 19.58 -0.20
CA ARG A 66 27.41 18.37 -0.44
C ARG A 66 27.45 17.40 0.73
N LEU A 67 28.62 17.18 1.35
CA LEU A 67 28.73 16.36 2.55
C LEU A 67 28.01 16.97 3.76
N LEU A 68 28.07 18.31 3.93
CA LEU A 68 27.36 19.00 5.01
C LEU A 68 25.82 18.99 4.84
N PHE A 69 25.32 19.03 3.60
CA PHE A 69 23.89 18.92 3.31
C PHE A 69 23.36 17.47 3.33
N LEU A 70 24.23 16.47 3.09
CA LEU A 70 23.85 15.04 3.14
C LEU A 70 23.73 14.49 4.57
N ILE A 71 24.42 15.09 5.54
CA ILE A 71 24.36 14.64 6.93
C ILE A 71 22.96 14.88 7.55
N PRO A 72 22.32 16.06 7.44
CA PRO A 72 21.00 16.26 8.01
C PRO A 72 19.90 15.46 7.29
N THR A 73 20.01 15.22 5.97
CA THR A 73 19.06 14.39 5.25
C THR A 73 19.16 12.92 5.65
N LYS A 74 20.35 12.38 5.85
CA LYS A 74 20.53 10.99 6.34
C LYS A 74 20.05 10.80 7.77
N ILE A 75 20.23 11.79 8.64
CA ILE A 75 19.71 11.74 10.01
C ILE A 75 18.19 11.82 10.00
N ALA A 76 17.59 12.67 9.16
CA ALA A 76 16.13 12.79 9.03
C ALA A 76 15.51 11.50 8.46
N THR A 77 16.12 10.88 7.42
CA THR A 77 15.66 9.59 6.88
C THR A 77 15.81 8.46 7.89
N PHE A 78 16.93 8.40 8.63
CA PHE A 78 17.11 7.41 9.69
C PHE A 78 16.08 7.58 10.83
N ALA A 79 15.80 8.81 11.24
CA ALA A 79 14.78 9.10 12.26
C ALA A 79 13.38 8.67 11.79
N SER A 80 13.01 8.91 10.51
CA SER A 80 11.73 8.49 9.96
C SER A 80 11.60 6.96 9.89
N VAL A 81 12.63 6.25 9.48
CA VAL A 81 12.67 4.78 9.47
C VAL A 81 12.52 4.22 10.88
N MET A 82 13.24 4.79 11.87
CA MET A 82 13.12 4.39 13.26
C MET A 82 11.72 4.61 13.83
N MET A 83 11.05 5.70 13.49
CA MET A 83 9.67 5.96 13.90
C MET A 83 8.69 4.95 13.27
N ILE A 84 8.86 4.59 12.01
CA ILE A 84 8.05 3.55 11.34
C ILE A 84 8.26 2.21 12.06
N LEU A 85 9.50 1.82 12.35
CA LEU A 85 9.80 0.57 13.06
C LEU A 85 9.21 0.55 14.47
N VAL A 86 9.32 1.64 15.23
CA VAL A 86 8.70 1.76 16.56
C VAL A 86 7.18 1.63 16.48
N THR A 87 6.55 2.27 15.50
CA THR A 87 5.10 2.16 15.27
C THR A 87 4.68 0.72 14.98
N ILE A 88 5.41 0.01 14.11
CA ILE A 88 5.18 -1.39 13.79
C ILE A 88 5.32 -2.25 15.05
N LEU A 89 6.38 -2.07 15.83
CA LEU A 89 6.61 -2.83 17.06
C LEU A 89 5.54 -2.55 18.12
N CYS A 90 5.13 -1.30 18.31
CA CYS A 90 4.03 -0.92 19.20
C CYS A 90 2.71 -1.58 18.78
N TYR A 91 2.41 -1.57 17.48
CA TYR A 91 1.22 -2.23 16.93
C TYR A 91 1.23 -3.74 17.22
N PHE A 92 2.35 -4.42 16.93
CA PHE A 92 2.48 -5.85 17.25
C PHE A 92 2.43 -6.15 18.75
N ALA A 93 2.98 -5.27 19.60
CA ALA A 93 2.87 -5.39 21.06
C ALA A 93 1.40 -5.35 21.53
N VAL A 94 0.59 -4.46 20.95
CA VAL A 94 -0.85 -4.37 21.24
C VAL A 94 -1.57 -5.63 20.76
N LEU A 95 -1.26 -6.15 19.57
CA LEU A 95 -1.82 -7.41 19.06
C LEU A 95 -1.48 -8.59 19.98
N LEU A 96 -0.24 -8.69 20.45
CA LEU A 96 0.19 -9.72 21.41
C LEU A 96 -0.52 -9.59 22.75
N LEU A 97 -0.76 -8.36 23.23
CA LEU A 97 -1.51 -8.10 24.45
C LEU A 97 -2.95 -8.58 24.33
N ILE A 98 -3.63 -8.23 23.21
CA ILE A 98 -4.99 -8.71 22.93
C ILE A 98 -5.01 -10.25 22.86
N ALA A 99 -4.07 -10.86 22.12
CA ALA A 99 -3.97 -12.31 22.02
C ALA A 99 -3.77 -12.98 23.38
N ARG A 100 -3.04 -12.35 24.29
CA ARG A 100 -2.82 -12.86 25.66
C ARG A 100 -4.03 -12.74 26.56
N ILE A 101 -4.80 -11.64 26.44
CA ILE A 101 -6.00 -11.40 27.23
C ILE A 101 -7.15 -12.31 26.76
N THR A 102 -7.34 -12.43 25.45
CA THR A 102 -8.45 -13.22 24.86
C THR A 102 -8.16 -14.72 24.81
N GLY A 103 -6.90 -15.12 24.66
CA GLY A 103 -6.50 -16.54 24.54
C GLY A 103 -6.56 -17.35 25.85
N ARG A 104 -6.67 -16.73 27.01
CA ARG A 104 -6.61 -17.39 28.31
C ARG A 104 -7.83 -18.26 28.67
N LYS A 105 -8.93 -18.25 27.92
CA LYS A 105 -10.20 -18.91 28.28
C LYS A 105 -10.63 -20.05 27.36
N GLY A 106 -9.84 -20.48 26.37
CA GLY A 106 -10.28 -21.44 25.36
C GLY A 106 -9.53 -22.78 25.44
N GLY A 107 -10.09 -23.77 26.15
CA GLY A 107 -9.55 -25.13 26.23
C GLY A 107 -10.25 -26.20 25.38
N SER A 108 -11.37 -25.91 24.71
CA SER A 108 -12.12 -26.86 23.90
C SER A 108 -11.99 -26.60 22.39
N ASN A 109 -12.07 -27.66 21.58
CA ASN A 109 -12.10 -27.52 20.11
C ASN A 109 -13.27 -26.66 19.62
N ALA A 110 -14.42 -26.70 20.30
CA ALA A 110 -15.57 -25.86 19.96
C ALA A 110 -15.29 -24.37 20.25
N ALA A 111 -14.59 -24.04 21.33
CA ALA A 111 -14.16 -22.68 21.63
C ALA A 111 -13.16 -22.18 20.60
N PHE A 112 -12.24 -23.04 20.14
CA PHE A 112 -11.25 -22.68 19.14
C PHE A 112 -11.87 -22.37 17.77
N PHE A 113 -12.80 -23.22 17.29
CA PHE A 113 -13.36 -23.09 15.93
C PHE A 113 -14.62 -22.21 15.83
N LYS A 114 -15.45 -22.10 16.86
CA LYS A 114 -16.71 -21.33 16.84
C LYS A 114 -16.75 -20.18 17.85
N GLY A 115 -15.69 -19.98 18.66
CA GLY A 115 -15.68 -18.93 19.68
C GLY A 115 -16.83 -19.07 20.69
N GLU A 116 -17.34 -20.30 20.92
CA GLU A 116 -18.50 -20.61 21.75
C GLU A 116 -19.82 -19.95 21.31
N ASN A 117 -19.90 -19.43 20.08
CA ASN A 117 -21.03 -18.66 19.55
C ASN A 117 -21.42 -17.48 20.47
N GLN A 118 -20.45 -16.78 21.04
CA GLN A 118 -20.69 -15.68 22.00
C GLN A 118 -20.24 -14.32 21.51
N SER A 119 -19.69 -14.21 20.28
CA SER A 119 -19.21 -12.96 19.73
C SER A 119 -20.41 -12.01 19.42
N PRO A 120 -20.41 -10.77 19.93
CA PRO A 120 -21.42 -9.78 19.57
C PRO A 120 -21.36 -9.45 18.08
N TRP A 121 -22.50 -9.41 17.42
CA TRP A 121 -22.60 -9.19 15.96
C TRP A 121 -21.91 -7.92 15.48
N TYR A 122 -21.93 -6.83 16.25
CA TYR A 122 -21.30 -5.55 15.87
C TYR A 122 -19.76 -5.63 15.90
N ILE A 123 -19.16 -6.39 16.84
CA ILE A 123 -17.72 -6.63 16.88
C ILE A 123 -17.32 -7.51 15.68
N VAL A 124 -18.10 -8.55 15.38
CA VAL A 124 -17.85 -9.41 14.23
C VAL A 124 -17.95 -8.61 12.94
N SER A 125 -18.97 -7.75 12.79
CA SER A 125 -19.15 -6.90 11.61
C SER A 125 -17.94 -5.98 11.42
N PHE A 126 -17.53 -5.30 12.47
CA PHE A 126 -16.40 -4.38 12.41
C PHE A 126 -15.09 -5.12 12.11
N GLY A 127 -14.86 -6.28 12.75
CA GLY A 127 -13.68 -7.12 12.45
C GLY A 127 -13.69 -7.68 11.02
N MET A 128 -14.85 -8.03 10.47
CA MET A 128 -14.97 -8.50 9.08
C MET A 128 -14.63 -7.41 8.07
N ILE A 129 -14.93 -6.14 8.35
CA ILE A 129 -14.52 -5.01 7.50
C ILE A 129 -12.98 -5.01 7.35
N GLY A 130 -12.24 -5.07 8.46
CA GLY A 130 -10.78 -5.07 8.44
C GLY A 130 -10.15 -6.32 7.84
N ALA A 131 -10.82 -7.48 7.98
CA ALA A 131 -10.36 -8.70 7.33
C ALA A 131 -10.52 -8.65 5.81
N SER A 132 -11.48 -7.88 5.30
CA SER A 132 -11.75 -7.73 3.86
C SER A 132 -10.97 -6.60 3.23
N ILE A 133 -10.88 -5.45 3.93
CA ILE A 133 -10.06 -4.33 3.48
C ILE A 133 -8.62 -4.61 3.91
N SER A 134 -7.86 -5.21 3.01
CA SER A 134 -6.43 -5.47 3.23
C SER A 134 -5.58 -4.23 2.95
N GLY A 135 -4.30 -4.26 3.34
CA GLY A 135 -3.34 -3.23 2.96
C GLY A 135 -3.23 -3.03 1.43
N VAL A 136 -3.44 -4.11 0.65
CA VAL A 136 -3.52 -4.03 -0.82
C VAL A 136 -4.71 -3.17 -1.24
N THR A 137 -5.90 -3.41 -0.67
CA THR A 137 -7.10 -2.61 -0.97
C THR A 137 -6.88 -1.14 -0.63
N PHE A 138 -6.20 -0.88 0.50
CA PHE A 138 -5.88 0.47 0.96
C PHE A 138 -5.04 1.26 -0.05
N VAL A 139 -4.15 0.59 -0.73
CA VAL A 139 -3.25 1.19 -1.73
C VAL A 139 -3.90 1.20 -3.13
N SER A 140 -4.50 0.07 -3.53
CA SER A 140 -4.99 -0.12 -4.90
C SER A 140 -6.28 0.64 -5.19
N VAL A 141 -7.23 0.75 -4.23
CA VAL A 141 -8.54 1.39 -4.52
C VAL A 141 -8.38 2.89 -4.84
N PRO A 142 -7.59 3.69 -4.10
CA PRO A 142 -7.32 5.06 -4.52
C PRO A 142 -6.61 5.14 -5.87
N GLY A 143 -5.67 4.23 -6.13
CA GLY A 143 -4.92 4.18 -7.39
C GLY A 143 -5.78 3.83 -8.61
N MET A 144 -6.81 2.99 -8.44
CA MET A 144 -7.72 2.58 -9.53
C MET A 144 -8.42 3.77 -10.19
N VAL A 145 -8.64 4.88 -9.46
CA VAL A 145 -9.34 6.07 -9.98
C VAL A 145 -8.68 6.60 -11.24
N ARG A 146 -7.35 6.57 -11.33
CA ARG A 146 -6.61 7.05 -12.51
C ARG A 146 -6.95 6.27 -13.80
N GLY A 147 -7.27 4.98 -13.69
CA GLY A 147 -7.50 4.13 -14.86
C GLY A 147 -8.95 3.73 -15.10
N MET A 148 -9.78 3.83 -14.06
CA MET A 148 -11.16 3.31 -14.09
C MET A 148 -12.19 4.32 -13.57
N ASP A 149 -11.78 5.55 -13.25
CA ASP A 149 -12.58 6.57 -12.61
C ASP A 149 -13.18 6.06 -11.28
N MET A 150 -14.32 6.61 -10.84
CA MET A 150 -15.05 6.10 -9.69
C MET A 150 -15.96 4.89 -10.01
N THR A 151 -15.81 4.27 -11.18
CA THR A 151 -16.71 3.19 -11.62
C THR A 151 -16.68 1.94 -10.74
N TYR A 152 -15.60 1.74 -9.95
CA TYR A 152 -15.55 0.68 -8.95
C TYR A 152 -16.72 0.70 -7.95
N MET A 153 -17.35 1.88 -7.72
CA MET A 153 -18.57 1.97 -6.90
C MET A 153 -19.72 1.11 -7.42
N GLN A 154 -19.81 0.85 -8.73
CA GLN A 154 -20.81 -0.04 -9.32
C GLN A 154 -20.63 -1.48 -8.81
N THR A 155 -19.38 -1.95 -8.72
CA THR A 155 -19.04 -3.25 -8.15
C THR A 155 -19.35 -3.31 -6.67
N VAL A 156 -19.04 -2.25 -5.92
CA VAL A 156 -19.32 -2.13 -4.48
C VAL A 156 -20.81 -2.14 -4.20
N LEU A 157 -21.64 -1.52 -5.04
CA LEU A 157 -23.10 -1.66 -4.95
C LEU A 157 -23.53 -3.10 -5.16
N GLY A 158 -22.92 -3.82 -6.10
CA GLY A 158 -23.13 -5.26 -6.28
C GLY A 158 -22.77 -6.07 -5.04
N PHE A 159 -21.69 -5.70 -4.34
CA PHE A 159 -21.30 -6.35 -3.07
C PHE A 159 -22.41 -6.33 -2.04
N PHE A 160 -23.10 -5.20 -1.87
CA PHE A 160 -24.20 -5.09 -0.91
C PHE A 160 -25.31 -6.14 -1.19
N PHE A 161 -25.72 -6.28 -2.43
CA PHE A 161 -26.71 -7.29 -2.83
C PHE A 161 -26.19 -8.71 -2.68
N GLY A 162 -24.88 -8.92 -2.93
CA GLY A 162 -24.21 -10.19 -2.65
C GLY A 162 -24.25 -10.56 -1.18
N TYR A 163 -23.99 -9.61 -0.27
CA TYR A 163 -24.11 -9.82 1.18
C TYR A 163 -25.53 -10.13 1.62
N MET A 164 -26.54 -9.50 0.99
CA MET A 164 -27.95 -9.84 1.24
C MET A 164 -28.24 -11.28 0.81
N ALA A 165 -27.76 -11.72 -0.34
CA ALA A 165 -27.91 -13.11 -0.79
C ALA A 165 -27.24 -14.10 0.17
N VAL A 166 -26.03 -13.82 0.64
CA VAL A 166 -25.36 -14.62 1.69
C VAL A 166 -26.19 -14.66 2.98
N ALA A 167 -26.72 -13.53 3.42
CA ALA A 167 -27.51 -13.42 4.66
C ALA A 167 -28.81 -14.23 4.61
N HIS A 168 -29.47 -14.29 3.44
CA HIS A 168 -30.79 -14.95 3.32
C HIS A 168 -30.72 -16.38 2.79
N ILE A 169 -29.70 -16.73 2.03
CA ILE A 169 -29.62 -18.06 1.40
C ILE A 169 -28.58 -18.93 2.14
N LEU A 170 -27.34 -18.44 2.26
CA LEU A 170 -26.24 -19.26 2.77
C LEU A 170 -26.25 -19.38 4.29
N LEU A 171 -26.40 -18.28 5.02
CA LEU A 171 -26.42 -18.32 6.50
C LEU A 171 -27.52 -19.23 7.06
N PRO A 172 -28.80 -19.16 6.61
CA PRO A 172 -29.82 -20.12 7.05
C PRO A 172 -29.44 -21.58 6.79
N LEU A 173 -28.81 -21.87 5.65
CA LEU A 173 -28.34 -23.22 5.33
C LEU A 173 -27.28 -23.70 6.33
N TYR A 174 -26.27 -22.85 6.63
CA TYR A 174 -25.23 -23.18 7.60
C TYR A 174 -25.78 -23.43 9.01
N TYR A 175 -26.69 -22.56 9.47
CA TYR A 175 -27.30 -22.69 10.80
C TYR A 175 -28.23 -23.90 10.89
N LYS A 176 -29.09 -24.15 9.86
CA LYS A 176 -30.02 -25.27 9.83
C LYS A 176 -29.32 -26.62 9.82
N LEU A 177 -28.21 -26.72 9.10
CA LEU A 177 -27.46 -27.97 8.98
C LEU A 177 -26.28 -28.07 9.97
N ASN A 178 -26.14 -27.12 10.88
CA ASN A 178 -25.05 -27.06 11.86
C ASN A 178 -23.65 -27.19 11.22
N LEU A 179 -23.46 -26.63 10.03
CA LEU A 179 -22.23 -26.74 9.28
C LEU A 179 -21.14 -25.90 9.95
N THR A 180 -19.94 -26.46 9.95
CA THR A 180 -18.71 -25.72 10.29
C THR A 180 -18.00 -25.24 9.04
N SER A 181 -18.34 -25.82 7.88
CA SER A 181 -17.70 -25.56 6.59
C SER A 181 -18.62 -25.98 5.45
N ILE A 182 -18.62 -25.22 4.34
CA ILE A 182 -19.35 -25.61 3.12
C ILE A 182 -18.81 -26.91 2.52
N TYR A 183 -17.54 -27.20 2.74
CA TYR A 183 -16.92 -28.44 2.23
C TYR A 183 -17.50 -29.67 2.92
N GLY A 184 -17.83 -29.58 4.21
CA GLY A 184 -18.57 -30.63 4.94
C GLY A 184 -19.94 -30.92 4.27
N TYR A 185 -20.63 -29.88 3.83
CA TYR A 185 -21.89 -30.01 3.06
C TYR A 185 -21.69 -30.78 1.74
N LEU A 186 -20.61 -30.43 1.00
CA LEU A 186 -20.26 -31.19 -0.22
C LEU A 186 -20.02 -32.68 0.07
N GLY A 187 -19.37 -32.97 1.20
CA GLY A 187 -19.12 -34.35 1.64
C GLY A 187 -20.38 -35.15 1.90
N THR A 188 -21.38 -34.54 2.53
CA THR A 188 -22.63 -35.20 2.87
C THR A 188 -23.61 -35.33 1.70
N ARG A 189 -23.62 -34.36 0.77
CA ARG A 189 -24.58 -34.30 -0.34
C ARG A 189 -24.06 -34.91 -1.64
N ILE A 190 -22.77 -34.73 -1.95
CA ILE A 190 -22.18 -35.14 -3.23
C ILE A 190 -21.23 -36.33 -3.02
N GLY A 191 -20.48 -36.32 -1.91
CA GLY A 191 -19.57 -37.40 -1.55
C GLY A 191 -18.17 -36.98 -1.16
N VAL A 192 -17.40 -37.92 -0.62
CA VAL A 192 -16.07 -37.69 -0.05
C VAL A 192 -15.05 -37.15 -1.07
N ARG A 193 -15.18 -37.53 -2.36
CA ARG A 193 -14.30 -37.01 -3.42
C ARG A 193 -14.50 -35.50 -3.59
N ALA A 194 -15.75 -35.03 -3.67
CA ALA A 194 -16.09 -33.61 -3.80
C ALA A 194 -15.59 -32.82 -2.57
N TYR A 195 -15.75 -33.35 -1.37
CA TYR A 195 -15.18 -32.77 -0.14
C TYR A 195 -13.67 -32.57 -0.23
N ARG A 196 -12.92 -33.63 -0.59
CA ARG A 196 -11.45 -33.58 -0.67
C ARG A 196 -10.96 -32.61 -1.74
N THR A 197 -11.57 -32.65 -2.92
CA THR A 197 -11.22 -31.79 -4.05
C THR A 197 -11.50 -30.31 -3.70
N GLY A 198 -12.69 -30.01 -3.18
CA GLY A 198 -13.04 -28.65 -2.76
C GLY A 198 -12.13 -28.10 -1.68
N SER A 199 -11.85 -28.90 -0.66
CA SER A 199 -10.93 -28.50 0.43
C SER A 199 -9.50 -28.27 -0.06
N PHE A 200 -9.01 -29.12 -0.99
CA PHE A 200 -7.68 -28.96 -1.57
C PHE A 200 -7.57 -27.64 -2.38
N PHE A 201 -8.53 -27.36 -3.28
CA PHE A 201 -8.50 -26.12 -4.06
C PHE A 201 -8.68 -24.89 -3.18
N PHE A 202 -9.49 -24.96 -2.14
CA PHE A 202 -9.61 -23.88 -1.16
C PHE A 202 -8.26 -23.59 -0.48
N LEU A 203 -7.61 -24.63 0.03
CA LEU A 203 -6.30 -24.48 0.70
C LEU A 203 -5.26 -23.89 -0.26
N LEU A 204 -5.18 -24.41 -1.47
CA LEU A 204 -4.26 -23.92 -2.50
C LEU A 204 -4.52 -22.45 -2.84
N SER A 205 -5.78 -22.09 -3.07
CA SER A 205 -6.19 -20.71 -3.36
C SER A 205 -5.84 -19.76 -2.20
N ARG A 206 -6.08 -20.19 -0.97
CA ARG A 206 -5.74 -19.40 0.23
C ARG A 206 -4.24 -19.23 0.42
N MET A 207 -3.46 -20.27 0.21
CA MET A 207 -1.99 -20.19 0.29
C MET A 207 -1.44 -19.19 -0.75
N LEU A 208 -1.87 -19.32 -2.01
CA LEU A 208 -1.43 -18.43 -3.08
C LEU A 208 -1.86 -16.98 -2.84
N GLY A 209 -3.13 -16.76 -2.46
CA GLY A 209 -3.65 -15.42 -2.16
C GLY A 209 -2.96 -14.75 -0.98
N THR A 210 -2.67 -15.51 0.08
CA THR A 210 -1.94 -15.00 1.26
C THR A 210 -0.49 -14.70 0.91
N ALA A 211 0.18 -15.56 0.13
CA ALA A 211 1.55 -15.36 -0.32
C ALA A 211 1.67 -14.10 -1.19
N ALA A 212 0.72 -13.86 -2.11
CA ALA A 212 0.69 -12.65 -2.94
C ALA A 212 0.52 -11.38 -2.10
N LYS A 213 -0.39 -11.38 -1.12
CA LYS A 213 -0.58 -10.24 -0.20
C LYS A 213 0.67 -9.98 0.64
N LEU A 214 1.27 -11.03 1.19
CA LEU A 214 2.50 -10.92 1.98
C LEU A 214 3.66 -10.38 1.14
N TYR A 215 3.79 -10.86 -0.11
CA TYR A 215 4.80 -10.37 -1.04
C TYR A 215 4.71 -8.86 -1.24
N LEU A 216 3.50 -8.32 -1.50
CA LEU A 216 3.28 -6.88 -1.68
C LEU A 216 3.66 -6.08 -0.43
N VAL A 217 3.27 -6.56 0.77
CA VAL A 217 3.65 -5.90 2.03
C VAL A 217 5.16 -5.92 2.22
N CYS A 218 5.82 -7.06 1.97
CA CYS A 218 7.27 -7.17 2.06
C CYS A 218 7.99 -6.30 1.01
N LEU A 219 7.43 -6.16 -0.19
CA LEU A 219 7.96 -5.30 -1.24
C LEU A 219 7.92 -3.83 -0.82
N ILE A 220 6.80 -3.37 -0.28
CA ILE A 220 6.65 -2.00 0.25
C ILE A 220 7.65 -1.75 1.40
N LEU A 221 7.74 -2.67 2.36
CA LEU A 221 8.70 -2.57 3.46
C LEU A 221 10.15 -2.55 2.95
N HIS A 222 10.48 -3.41 2.00
CA HIS A 222 11.82 -3.46 1.41
C HIS A 222 12.16 -2.15 0.71
N THR A 223 11.24 -1.63 -0.14
CA THR A 223 11.50 -0.46 -0.97
C THR A 223 11.53 0.85 -0.15
N TYR A 224 10.60 1.01 0.80
CA TYR A 224 10.43 2.31 1.49
C TYR A 224 10.99 2.36 2.90
N VAL A 225 11.27 1.21 3.54
CA VAL A 225 11.74 1.17 4.92
C VAL A 225 13.17 0.61 5.02
N PHE A 226 13.43 -0.52 4.39
CA PHE A 226 14.68 -1.27 4.57
C PHE A 226 15.72 -1.07 3.44
N GLN A 227 15.42 -0.27 2.41
CA GLN A 227 16.32 -0.06 1.27
C GLN A 227 17.68 0.49 1.71
N GLU A 228 17.70 1.49 2.60
CA GLU A 228 18.94 2.09 3.10
C GLU A 228 19.73 1.18 4.06
N MET A 229 19.06 0.24 4.70
CA MET A 229 19.66 -0.73 5.63
C MET A 229 20.23 -1.97 4.91
N HIS A 230 20.10 -2.06 3.57
CA HIS A 230 20.55 -3.20 2.77
C HIS A 230 20.05 -4.57 3.28
N VAL A 231 18.87 -4.60 3.91
CA VAL A 231 18.30 -5.85 4.42
C VAL A 231 17.77 -6.68 3.25
N PRO A 232 18.21 -7.96 3.10
CA PRO A 232 17.74 -8.79 2.00
C PRO A 232 16.24 -9.11 2.13
N PHE A 233 15.53 -9.14 0.99
CA PHE A 233 14.08 -9.34 0.92
C PHE A 233 13.60 -10.60 1.68
N TRP A 234 14.34 -11.71 1.58
CA TRP A 234 13.95 -12.95 2.25
C TRP A 234 13.90 -12.82 3.78
N LEU A 235 14.79 -11.98 4.37
CA LEU A 235 14.80 -11.76 5.81
C LEU A 235 13.56 -10.98 6.27
N ILE A 236 13.11 -10.01 5.48
CA ILE A 236 11.86 -9.28 5.73
C ILE A 236 10.67 -10.22 5.64
N ALA A 237 10.64 -11.09 4.63
CA ALA A 237 9.57 -12.06 4.44
C ALA A 237 9.49 -13.07 5.60
N VAL A 238 10.62 -13.67 5.98
CA VAL A 238 10.69 -14.61 7.11
C VAL A 238 10.34 -13.92 8.43
N GLY A 239 10.86 -12.71 8.66
CA GLY A 239 10.56 -11.92 9.86
C GLY A 239 9.06 -11.59 9.97
N SER A 240 8.43 -11.18 8.86
CA SER A 240 7.00 -10.90 8.81
C SER A 240 6.15 -12.14 9.12
N VAL A 241 6.48 -13.28 8.51
CA VAL A 241 5.79 -14.56 8.80
C VAL A 241 5.98 -14.96 10.27
N ALA A 242 7.18 -14.84 10.81
CA ALA A 242 7.47 -15.16 12.20
C ALA A 242 6.66 -14.29 13.17
N LEU A 243 6.57 -12.99 12.92
CA LEU A 243 5.77 -12.06 13.73
C LEU A 243 4.28 -12.44 13.70
N VAL A 244 3.72 -12.75 12.53
CA VAL A 244 2.33 -13.20 12.39
C VAL A 244 2.13 -14.52 13.13
N TRP A 245 3.04 -15.46 12.99
CA TRP A 245 2.95 -16.78 13.65
C TRP A 245 2.97 -16.65 15.18
N ILE A 246 3.81 -15.78 15.75
CA ILE A 246 3.94 -15.59 17.20
C ILE A 246 2.61 -15.20 17.85
N TYR A 247 1.81 -14.32 17.25
CA TYR A 247 0.54 -13.92 17.88
C TYR A 247 -0.64 -14.82 17.51
N THR A 248 -0.54 -15.61 16.41
CA THR A 248 -1.68 -16.42 15.92
C THR A 248 -1.66 -17.85 16.41
N HIS A 249 -0.49 -18.46 16.69
CA HIS A 249 -0.37 -19.90 16.95
C HIS A 249 -1.18 -20.43 18.16
N LYS A 250 -1.49 -19.58 19.14
CA LYS A 250 -2.31 -19.94 20.32
C LYS A 250 -3.71 -19.29 20.28
N SER A 251 -4.06 -18.63 19.19
CA SER A 251 -5.27 -17.79 19.11
C SER A 251 -6.41 -18.57 18.47
N GLY A 252 -7.57 -18.64 19.16
CA GLY A 252 -8.81 -19.12 18.55
C GLY A 252 -9.54 -18.00 17.77
N ILE A 253 -10.68 -18.35 17.13
CA ILE A 253 -11.47 -17.43 16.31
C ILE A 253 -11.88 -16.14 17.07
N LYS A 254 -12.13 -16.24 18.37
CA LYS A 254 -12.47 -15.08 19.21
C LYS A 254 -11.35 -14.05 19.25
N THR A 255 -10.11 -14.49 19.37
CA THR A 255 -8.94 -13.59 19.35
C THR A 255 -8.77 -12.93 17.98
N ILE A 256 -8.95 -13.70 16.91
CA ILE A 256 -8.88 -13.20 15.53
C ILE A 256 -9.92 -12.09 15.31
N VAL A 257 -11.15 -12.28 15.74
CA VAL A 257 -12.21 -11.25 15.63
C VAL A 257 -11.82 -9.96 16.36
N TRP A 258 -11.22 -10.04 17.55
CA TRP A 258 -10.77 -8.85 18.28
C TRP A 258 -9.56 -8.17 17.68
N THR A 259 -8.58 -8.94 17.18
CA THR A 259 -7.42 -8.37 16.47
C THR A 259 -7.84 -7.70 15.16
N ASP A 260 -8.76 -8.32 14.41
CA ASP A 260 -9.33 -7.75 13.19
C ASP A 260 -10.11 -6.46 13.49
N THR A 261 -10.81 -6.40 14.63
CA THR A 261 -11.50 -5.18 15.09
C THR A 261 -10.52 -4.04 15.34
N LEU A 262 -9.40 -4.30 16.03
CA LEU A 262 -8.34 -3.30 16.20
C LEU A 262 -7.76 -2.86 14.86
N GLN A 263 -7.46 -3.81 13.98
CA GLN A 263 -6.94 -3.52 12.65
C GLN A 263 -7.88 -2.62 11.87
N THR A 264 -9.18 -2.89 11.89
CA THR A 264 -10.21 -2.06 11.24
C THR A 264 -10.22 -0.64 11.80
N PHE A 265 -10.14 -0.50 13.12
CA PHE A 265 -10.07 0.81 13.77
C PHE A 265 -8.85 1.62 13.30
N CYS A 266 -7.67 1.00 13.32
CA CYS A 266 -6.44 1.64 12.85
C CYS A 266 -6.51 2.02 11.36
N LEU A 267 -7.10 1.14 10.53
CA LEU A 267 -7.26 1.37 9.11
C LEU A 267 -8.18 2.56 8.81
N ILE A 268 -9.34 2.63 9.47
CA ILE A 268 -10.29 3.74 9.30
C ILE A 268 -9.68 5.04 9.82
N ALA A 269 -9.00 5.00 10.97
CA ALA A 269 -8.31 6.16 11.51
C ALA A 269 -7.23 6.66 10.53
N ALA A 270 -6.40 5.76 9.98
CA ALA A 270 -5.40 6.10 8.99
C ALA A 270 -6.02 6.72 7.73
N LEU A 271 -7.13 6.16 7.22
CA LEU A 271 -7.83 6.71 6.06
C LEU A 271 -8.31 8.15 6.32
N ILE A 272 -8.94 8.38 7.48
CA ILE A 272 -9.43 9.71 7.87
C ILE A 272 -8.28 10.70 7.99
N PHE A 273 -7.17 10.31 8.63
CA PHE A 273 -5.99 11.17 8.76
C PHE A 273 -5.36 11.50 7.41
N ILE A 274 -5.23 10.52 6.52
CA ILE A 274 -4.67 10.76 5.18
C ILE A 274 -5.55 11.74 4.39
N ILE A 275 -6.88 11.55 4.40
CA ILE A 275 -7.82 12.47 3.75
C ILE A 275 -7.69 13.87 4.36
N TYR A 276 -7.66 13.98 5.67
CA TYR A 276 -7.52 15.26 6.38
C TYR A 276 -6.24 16.01 5.98
N PHE A 277 -5.09 15.34 5.98
CA PHE A 277 -3.83 15.96 5.58
C PHE A 277 -3.80 16.33 4.10
N THR A 278 -4.37 15.49 3.23
CA THR A 278 -4.48 15.79 1.80
C THR A 278 -5.31 17.05 1.57
N ILE A 279 -6.42 17.20 2.28
CA ILE A 279 -7.28 18.40 2.23
C ILE A 279 -6.54 19.65 2.72
N GLN A 280 -5.81 19.53 3.84
CA GLN A 280 -5.00 20.64 4.35
C GLN A 280 -3.91 21.07 3.37
N ARG A 281 -3.26 20.12 2.70
CA ARG A 281 -2.23 20.43 1.69
C ARG A 281 -2.79 21.10 0.43
N LEU A 282 -4.02 20.77 0.06
CA LEU A 282 -4.73 21.38 -1.05
C LEU A 282 -5.36 22.76 -0.68
N ASP A 283 -5.32 23.13 0.60
CA ASP A 283 -5.98 24.34 1.15
C ASP A 283 -7.46 24.43 0.77
N LEU A 284 -8.17 23.28 0.84
CA LEU A 284 -9.57 23.17 0.42
C LEU A 284 -10.52 23.28 1.62
N ASN A 285 -11.56 24.12 1.45
CA ASN A 285 -12.75 24.11 2.29
C ASN A 285 -13.69 22.97 1.86
N PHE A 286 -14.71 22.65 2.66
CA PHE A 286 -15.68 21.58 2.36
C PHE A 286 -16.31 21.74 0.96
N SER A 287 -16.70 22.95 0.57
CA SER A 287 -17.22 23.26 -0.78
C SER A 287 -16.15 22.99 -1.85
N GLY A 288 -14.90 23.34 -1.58
CA GLY A 288 -13.77 23.09 -2.48
C GLY A 288 -13.53 21.59 -2.70
N ILE A 289 -13.64 20.76 -1.65
CA ILE A 289 -13.52 19.30 -1.78
C ILE A 289 -14.59 18.77 -2.73
N VAL A 290 -15.86 19.15 -2.52
CA VAL A 290 -16.96 18.70 -3.37
C VAL A 290 -16.75 19.15 -4.82
N GLN A 291 -16.34 20.40 -5.05
CA GLN A 291 -16.06 20.92 -6.38
C GLN A 291 -14.87 20.20 -7.05
N THR A 292 -13.80 19.95 -6.31
CA THR A 292 -12.63 19.22 -6.83
C THR A 292 -13.03 17.81 -7.27
N ILE A 293 -13.86 17.10 -6.48
CA ILE A 293 -14.33 15.78 -6.83
C ILE A 293 -15.29 15.82 -8.02
N GLN A 294 -16.25 16.77 -8.06
CA GLN A 294 -17.24 16.86 -9.14
C GLN A 294 -16.63 17.30 -10.47
N ASN A 295 -15.68 18.22 -10.45
CA ASN A 295 -15.03 18.75 -11.64
C ASN A 295 -13.88 17.87 -12.15
N SER A 296 -13.51 16.82 -11.42
CA SER A 296 -12.49 15.87 -11.85
C SER A 296 -12.97 15.06 -13.06
N GLU A 297 -12.10 14.88 -14.05
CA GLU A 297 -12.32 13.98 -15.19
C GLU A 297 -12.61 12.54 -14.73
N HIS A 298 -12.17 12.19 -13.53
CA HIS A 298 -12.31 10.85 -12.93
C HIS A 298 -13.55 10.70 -12.03
N SER A 299 -14.49 11.66 -12.02
CA SER A 299 -15.66 11.64 -11.13
C SER A 299 -16.78 10.69 -11.58
N ARG A 300 -16.66 10.10 -12.76
CA ARG A 300 -17.70 9.23 -13.35
C ARG A 300 -17.88 7.95 -12.54
N ILE A 301 -19.10 7.76 -11.99
CA ILE A 301 -19.45 6.57 -11.20
C ILE A 301 -20.19 5.54 -12.08
N PHE A 302 -21.17 5.96 -12.88
CA PHE A 302 -22.04 5.06 -13.63
C PHE A 302 -21.77 5.09 -15.13
N VAL A 303 -21.61 3.90 -15.74
CA VAL A 303 -21.39 3.71 -17.17
C VAL A 303 -22.48 2.79 -17.73
N PHE A 304 -23.51 3.36 -18.35
CA PHE A 304 -24.62 2.63 -18.97
C PHE A 304 -24.52 2.59 -20.49
N ASP A 305 -23.81 3.51 -21.08
CA ASP A 305 -23.76 3.84 -22.50
C ASP A 305 -22.89 2.87 -23.31
N ASP A 306 -21.88 2.25 -22.71
CA ASP A 306 -20.97 1.35 -23.39
C ASP A 306 -21.10 -0.09 -22.90
N TRP A 307 -21.79 -0.93 -23.72
CA TRP A 307 -21.95 -2.36 -23.43
C TRP A 307 -20.67 -3.18 -23.66
N VAL A 308 -19.74 -2.70 -24.46
CA VAL A 308 -18.49 -3.42 -24.74
C VAL A 308 -17.51 -3.22 -23.60
N SER A 309 -17.51 -2.05 -22.98
CA SER A 309 -16.61 -1.69 -21.88
C SER A 309 -16.67 -2.70 -20.73
N ARG A 310 -15.51 -2.94 -20.13
CA ARG A 310 -15.41 -3.67 -18.85
C ARG A 310 -16.03 -2.89 -17.69
N GLN A 311 -16.16 -1.56 -17.83
CA GLN A 311 -16.70 -0.66 -16.81
C GLN A 311 -18.23 -0.51 -16.89
N ASN A 312 -18.91 -1.24 -17.79
CA ASN A 312 -20.36 -1.21 -17.89
C ASN A 312 -21.01 -1.58 -16.55
N PHE A 313 -22.05 -0.80 -16.15
CA PHE A 313 -22.76 -0.96 -14.88
C PHE A 313 -23.22 -2.40 -14.64
N PHE A 314 -23.93 -3.01 -15.57
CA PHE A 314 -24.49 -4.33 -15.37
C PHE A 314 -23.41 -5.39 -15.19
N LYS A 315 -22.31 -5.30 -15.95
CA LYS A 315 -21.18 -6.23 -15.81
C LYS A 315 -20.54 -6.12 -14.43
N GLN A 316 -20.23 -4.90 -13.98
CA GLN A 316 -19.60 -4.68 -12.69
C GLN A 316 -20.53 -5.00 -11.53
N PHE A 317 -21.79 -4.61 -11.59
CA PHE A 317 -22.79 -4.86 -10.56
C PHE A 317 -23.02 -6.36 -10.34
N PHE A 318 -23.32 -7.12 -11.40
CA PHE A 318 -23.51 -8.56 -11.28
C PHE A 318 -22.21 -9.28 -10.89
N SER A 319 -21.08 -8.86 -11.44
CA SER A 319 -19.78 -9.36 -11.01
C SER A 319 -19.57 -9.17 -9.50
N GLY A 320 -19.91 -8.00 -8.97
CA GLY A 320 -19.86 -7.70 -7.54
C GLY A 320 -20.68 -8.66 -6.70
N ILE A 321 -21.93 -8.95 -7.10
CA ILE A 321 -22.80 -9.93 -6.42
C ILE A 321 -22.11 -11.30 -6.32
N PHE A 322 -21.65 -11.83 -7.46
CA PHE A 322 -21.03 -13.15 -7.50
C PHE A 322 -19.68 -13.20 -6.77
N ILE A 323 -18.88 -12.15 -6.86
CA ILE A 323 -17.62 -12.04 -6.11
C ILE A 323 -17.87 -12.21 -4.62
N VAL A 324 -18.85 -11.52 -4.05
CA VAL A 324 -19.17 -11.61 -2.62
C VAL A 324 -19.70 -12.98 -2.23
N ILE A 325 -20.59 -13.57 -3.04
CA ILE A 325 -21.10 -14.91 -2.76
C ILE A 325 -19.92 -15.90 -2.65
N VAL A 326 -18.94 -15.81 -3.53
CA VAL A 326 -17.76 -16.69 -3.51
C VAL A 326 -16.80 -16.32 -2.40
N MET A 327 -16.40 -15.05 -2.30
CA MET A 327 -15.33 -14.62 -1.38
C MET A 327 -15.78 -14.50 0.08
N THR A 328 -17.07 -14.39 0.34
CA THR A 328 -17.61 -14.31 1.70
C THR A 328 -18.47 -15.50 2.04
N GLY A 329 -19.39 -15.87 1.16
CA GLY A 329 -20.36 -16.92 1.41
C GLY A 329 -19.79 -18.33 1.36
N LEU A 330 -18.85 -18.59 0.46
CA LEU A 330 -18.19 -19.90 0.32
C LEU A 330 -16.81 -19.93 0.95
N ASP A 331 -16.33 -18.81 1.46
CA ASP A 331 -15.06 -18.70 2.16
C ASP A 331 -15.15 -19.17 3.60
N GLN A 332 -14.24 -20.08 3.98
CA GLN A 332 -14.24 -20.67 5.32
C GLN A 332 -13.95 -19.66 6.41
N ASP A 333 -12.98 -18.75 6.21
CA ASP A 333 -12.56 -17.79 7.22
C ASP A 333 -13.69 -16.78 7.52
N MET A 334 -14.26 -16.19 6.47
CA MET A 334 -15.36 -15.24 6.59
C MET A 334 -16.61 -15.87 7.18
N MET A 335 -16.96 -17.08 6.74
CA MET A 335 -18.13 -17.79 7.24
C MET A 335 -17.96 -18.23 8.71
N GLN A 336 -16.76 -18.63 9.10
CA GLN A 336 -16.46 -19.01 10.49
C GLN A 336 -16.60 -17.82 11.45
N LYS A 337 -16.22 -16.61 11.04
CA LYS A 337 -16.47 -15.38 11.79
C LYS A 337 -17.98 -15.13 11.95
N ASN A 338 -18.76 -15.28 10.88
CA ASN A 338 -20.22 -15.19 10.95
C ASN A 338 -20.85 -16.20 11.92
N LEU A 339 -20.35 -17.45 11.87
CA LEU A 339 -20.84 -18.52 12.74
C LEU A 339 -20.44 -18.36 14.22
N SER A 340 -19.54 -17.41 14.53
CA SER A 340 -19.23 -17.04 15.92
C SER A 340 -20.32 -16.18 16.58
N CYS A 341 -21.27 -15.63 15.80
CA CYS A 341 -22.44 -14.93 16.32
C CYS A 341 -23.37 -15.88 17.07
N ARG A 342 -24.14 -15.35 18.04
CA ARG A 342 -24.99 -16.15 18.94
C ARG A 342 -26.09 -16.92 18.21
N ASN A 343 -26.68 -16.33 17.20
CA ASN A 343 -27.79 -16.93 16.46
C ASN A 343 -27.86 -16.39 15.02
N LEU A 344 -28.70 -17.02 14.20
CA LEU A 344 -28.90 -16.65 12.80
C LEU A 344 -29.27 -15.17 12.61
N ARG A 345 -30.15 -14.62 13.47
CA ARG A 345 -30.58 -13.22 13.36
C ARG A 345 -29.42 -12.25 13.57
N GLU A 346 -28.56 -12.55 14.54
CA GLU A 346 -27.34 -11.74 14.77
C GLU A 346 -26.35 -11.87 13.63
N ALA A 347 -26.17 -13.06 13.07
CA ALA A 347 -25.31 -13.27 11.89
C ALA A 347 -25.85 -12.54 10.65
N GLN A 348 -27.18 -12.50 10.45
CA GLN A 348 -27.79 -11.70 9.41
C GLN A 348 -27.59 -10.19 9.62
N LYS A 349 -27.82 -9.68 10.86
CA LYS A 349 -27.51 -8.28 11.21
C LYS A 349 -26.06 -7.92 10.94
N ASN A 350 -25.13 -8.82 11.30
CA ASN A 350 -23.72 -8.69 10.98
C ASN A 350 -23.50 -8.49 9.47
N MET A 351 -24.07 -9.35 8.62
CA MET A 351 -23.95 -9.27 7.17
C MET A 351 -24.50 -7.97 6.58
N TYR A 352 -25.64 -7.48 7.10
CA TYR A 352 -26.20 -6.20 6.66
C TYR A 352 -25.32 -5.02 7.04
N CYS A 353 -24.88 -4.97 8.31
CA CYS A 353 -24.02 -3.91 8.80
C CYS A 353 -22.68 -3.88 8.05
N TYR A 354 -22.08 -5.05 7.85
CA TYR A 354 -20.84 -5.21 7.09
C TYR A 354 -21.01 -4.75 5.63
N GLY A 355 -22.05 -5.23 4.93
CA GLY A 355 -22.31 -4.86 3.54
C GLY A 355 -22.60 -3.37 3.36
N PHE A 356 -23.40 -2.78 4.26
CA PHE A 356 -23.67 -1.35 4.21
C PHE A 356 -22.43 -0.51 4.47
N SER A 357 -21.60 -0.88 5.44
CA SER A 357 -20.37 -0.15 5.78
C SER A 357 -19.33 -0.16 4.64
N PHE A 358 -19.40 -1.15 3.76
CA PHE A 358 -18.47 -1.25 2.61
C PHE A 358 -18.68 -0.13 1.58
N ILE A 359 -19.92 0.36 1.43
CA ILE A 359 -20.26 1.43 0.47
C ILE A 359 -19.54 2.75 0.84
N PRO A 360 -19.76 3.35 2.02
CA PRO A 360 -19.13 4.60 2.37
C PRO A 360 -17.60 4.50 2.47
N LEU A 361 -17.06 3.36 2.93
CA LEU A 361 -15.62 3.18 3.02
C LEU A 361 -14.94 3.18 1.64
N ASN A 362 -15.47 2.43 0.68
CA ASN A 362 -14.91 2.44 -0.66
C ASN A 362 -15.11 3.78 -1.36
N PHE A 363 -16.22 4.46 -1.11
CA PHE A 363 -16.43 5.82 -1.61
C PHE A 363 -15.36 6.77 -1.07
N LEU A 364 -15.02 6.72 0.21
CA LEU A 364 -13.93 7.52 0.80
C LEU A 364 -12.56 7.20 0.18
N PHE A 365 -12.27 5.92 -0.10
CA PHE A 365 -11.04 5.54 -0.79
C PHE A 365 -10.96 6.10 -2.21
N LEU A 366 -12.06 6.08 -2.96
CA LEU A 366 -12.11 6.66 -4.30
C LEU A 366 -12.00 8.19 -4.27
N CYS A 367 -12.66 8.86 -3.33
CA CYS A 367 -12.49 10.29 -3.10
C CYS A 367 -11.03 10.64 -2.78
N LEU A 368 -10.37 9.84 -1.92
CA LEU A 368 -8.94 9.99 -1.65
C LEU A 368 -8.12 9.89 -2.93
N GLY A 369 -8.44 8.95 -3.83
CA GLY A 369 -7.76 8.82 -5.12
C GLY A 369 -7.82 10.09 -5.96
N ILE A 370 -9.00 10.71 -6.09
CA ILE A 370 -9.16 11.99 -6.79
C ILE A 370 -8.34 13.10 -6.12
N LEU A 371 -8.41 13.20 -4.78
CA LEU A 371 -7.67 14.21 -4.04
C LEU A 371 -6.14 14.06 -4.18
N LEU A 372 -5.62 12.82 -4.23
CA LEU A 372 -4.20 12.57 -4.47
C LEU A 372 -3.78 12.95 -5.89
N ILE A 373 -4.62 12.69 -6.90
CA ILE A 373 -4.36 13.12 -8.28
C ILE A 373 -4.36 14.65 -8.37
N ALA A 374 -5.32 15.30 -7.72
CA ALA A 374 -5.39 16.78 -7.67
C ALA A 374 -4.14 17.37 -6.97
N LEU A 375 -3.69 16.76 -5.86
CA LEU A 375 -2.49 17.16 -5.15
C LEU A 375 -1.23 17.00 -6.02
N ALA A 376 -1.11 15.89 -6.77
CA ALA A 376 -0.02 15.69 -7.71
C ALA A 376 0.01 16.80 -8.79
N GLY A 377 -1.16 17.15 -9.34
CA GLY A 377 -1.28 18.22 -10.32
C GLY A 377 -0.88 19.58 -9.74
N GLN A 378 -1.31 19.93 -8.52
CA GLN A 378 -0.94 21.17 -7.85
C GLN A 378 0.57 21.26 -7.57
N MET A 379 1.18 20.15 -7.18
CA MET A 379 2.61 20.08 -6.88
C MET A 379 3.49 19.81 -8.10
N GLN A 380 2.90 19.68 -9.30
CA GLN A 380 3.59 19.34 -10.55
C GLN A 380 4.44 18.05 -10.43
N LEU A 381 3.96 17.08 -9.64
CA LEU A 381 4.62 15.80 -9.45
C LEU A 381 4.22 14.84 -10.57
N GLU A 382 5.21 14.14 -11.12
CA GLU A 382 4.95 13.02 -12.03
C GLU A 382 4.38 11.84 -11.24
N LEU A 383 3.19 11.39 -11.63
CA LEU A 383 2.57 10.20 -11.04
C LEU A 383 3.34 8.94 -11.46
N PRO A 384 3.51 7.96 -10.56
CA PRO A 384 4.23 6.74 -10.86
C PRO A 384 3.54 5.94 -11.99
N ALA A 385 4.32 5.09 -12.67
CA ALA A 385 3.80 4.26 -13.76
C ALA A 385 2.72 3.26 -13.27
N MET A 386 2.89 2.73 -12.07
CA MET A 386 1.91 1.85 -11.43
C MET A 386 0.94 2.65 -10.57
N ASN A 387 -0.35 2.41 -10.75
CA ASN A 387 -1.40 3.09 -9.98
C ASN A 387 -1.33 2.78 -8.48
N ASP A 388 -0.88 1.58 -8.12
CA ASP A 388 -0.74 1.14 -6.73
C ASP A 388 0.39 1.86 -5.98
N ASP A 389 1.31 2.53 -6.68
CA ASP A 389 2.41 3.28 -6.06
C ASP A 389 2.03 4.74 -5.72
N ILE A 390 0.85 5.21 -6.13
CA ILE A 390 0.44 6.62 -5.90
C ILE A 390 0.42 6.93 -4.40
N LEU A 391 -0.34 6.19 -3.61
CA LEU A 391 -0.44 6.43 -2.18
C LEU A 391 0.89 6.19 -1.42
N PRO A 392 1.64 5.10 -1.67
CA PRO A 392 2.96 4.90 -1.08
C PRO A 392 3.96 6.01 -1.42
N MET A 393 3.93 6.55 -2.64
CA MET A 393 4.78 7.67 -3.05
C MET A 393 4.55 8.89 -2.16
N PHE A 394 3.30 9.31 -1.99
CA PHE A 394 2.96 10.46 -1.13
C PHE A 394 3.32 10.21 0.35
N ALA A 395 3.13 8.99 0.82
CA ALA A 395 3.50 8.62 2.19
C ALA A 395 5.02 8.63 2.41
N ALA A 396 5.79 8.10 1.46
CA ALA A 396 7.26 8.01 1.56
C ALA A 396 7.95 9.37 1.42
N GLN A 397 7.41 10.27 0.61
CA GLN A 397 7.96 11.61 0.42
C GLN A 397 7.57 12.60 1.54
N GLY A 398 6.90 12.11 2.59
CA GLY A 398 6.55 12.92 3.76
C GLY A 398 5.38 13.90 3.55
N TYR A 399 4.74 13.91 2.37
CA TYR A 399 3.62 14.80 2.11
C TYR A 399 2.38 14.52 2.98
N LEU A 400 2.27 13.31 3.52
CA LEU A 400 1.16 12.86 4.36
C LEU A 400 1.58 12.67 5.84
N CYS A 401 2.76 13.11 6.24
CA CYS A 401 3.29 12.88 7.58
C CYS A 401 3.03 14.06 8.51
N LEU A 402 2.50 13.77 9.71
CA LEU A 402 2.20 14.72 10.79
C LEU A 402 3.40 15.56 11.26
N LEU A 403 4.62 15.04 11.09
CA LEU A 403 5.85 15.64 11.62
C LEU A 403 6.50 16.66 10.71
N TYR A 404 6.17 16.68 9.40
CA TYR A 404 6.75 17.61 8.45
C TYR A 404 5.97 18.93 8.31
N THR A 405 4.84 19.08 8.99
CA THR A 405 4.03 20.30 8.92
C THR A 405 4.47 21.42 9.86
N SER A 406 5.47 21.15 10.72
CA SER A 406 5.92 22.16 11.70
C SER A 406 7.09 23.06 11.25
N ASP A 407 7.67 22.80 10.06
CA ASP A 407 8.86 23.52 9.56
C ASP A 407 8.64 24.21 8.19
N ALA A 408 7.41 24.56 7.85
CA ALA A 408 7.12 25.36 6.67
C ALA A 408 6.62 26.74 7.07
#